data_4fb5981d7c44c7493a89afdbf43d0c26
#
_entry.id   4fb5981d7c44c7493a89afdbf43d0c26
#
_cell.length_a   1.000
_cell.length_b   1.000
_cell.length_c   1.000
_cell.angle_alpha   90.00
_cell.angle_beta   90.00
_cell.angle_gamma   90.00
#
_symmetry.space_group_name_H-M   'P 1'
#
loop_
_entity.id
_entity.type
_entity.pdbx_description
1 polymer ?
#
loop_
_entity_poly.entity_id
_entity_poly.type
_entity_poly.pdbx_seq_one_letter_code
_entity_poly.pdbx_strand_id
1 'polypeptide(L)'
;MYYLIALAIFIVLSCLRQINAYQRGVMFTMGRFTGMKNPGWRIVVPVFQSMTKVDMRIKAVDVPEQKAITKDNISVGVNAVIFYRVSDASKAILEVENFYYAVSQLAQTTMRNIVGGVELDELLSQREKISQKIRELVDIATDPWGVKVDNVELKDIALPADMERVIAKQAEAEREKRAIISAALAIFSAEMTS
;
A
#
# COMPACT_ATOMS: atom_id res chain seq x y z
N MET A 1 27.04 -48.82 15.11
CA MET A 1 27.64 -48.06 13.99
C MET A 1 26.56 -47.49 13.04
N TYR A 2 25.62 -48.30 12.53
CA TYR A 2 24.55 -47.83 11.60
C TYR A 2 23.66 -46.73 12.17
N TYR A 3 23.27 -46.80 13.45
CA TYR A 3 22.44 -45.78 14.10
C TYR A 3 23.13 -44.42 14.20
N LEU A 4 24.46 -44.39 14.42
CA LEU A 4 25.23 -43.16 14.45
C LEU A 4 25.32 -42.51 13.06
N ILE A 5 25.48 -43.31 12.03
CA ILE A 5 25.50 -42.83 10.63
C ILE A 5 24.12 -42.29 10.24
N ALA A 6 23.03 -43.01 10.57
CA ALA A 6 21.69 -42.56 10.32
C ALA A 6 21.37 -41.25 11.04
N LEU A 7 21.78 -41.08 12.30
CA LEU A 7 21.65 -39.86 13.08
C LEU A 7 22.43 -38.68 12.43
N ALA A 8 23.66 -38.93 12.00
CA ALA A 8 24.47 -37.90 11.32
C ALA A 8 23.82 -37.44 10.01
N ILE A 9 23.31 -38.37 9.20
CA ILE A 9 22.60 -38.06 7.96
C ILE A 9 21.33 -37.24 8.26
N PHE A 10 20.56 -37.61 9.28
CA PHE A 10 19.37 -36.89 9.70
C PHE A 10 19.68 -35.44 10.12
N ILE A 11 20.77 -35.23 10.88
CA ILE A 11 21.22 -33.90 11.30
C ILE A 11 21.61 -33.07 10.07
N VAL A 12 22.37 -33.62 9.12
CA VAL A 12 22.78 -32.92 7.90
C VAL A 12 21.57 -32.53 7.05
N LEU A 13 20.60 -33.42 6.88
CA LEU A 13 19.36 -33.11 6.15
C LEU A 13 18.53 -32.03 6.85
N SER A 14 18.49 -32.02 8.18
CA SER A 14 17.80 -30.99 8.97
C SER A 14 18.44 -29.59 8.87
N CYS A 15 19.74 -29.52 8.56
CA CYS A 15 20.47 -28.26 8.37
C CYS A 15 20.20 -27.63 7.00
N LEU A 16 19.68 -28.38 6.03
CA LEU A 16 19.42 -27.87 4.69
C LEU A 16 18.13 -27.05 4.66
N ARG A 17 18.25 -25.76 4.35
CA ARG A 17 17.13 -24.86 4.17
C ARG A 17 17.13 -24.27 2.76
N GLN A 18 16.02 -24.38 2.06
CA GLN A 18 15.83 -23.79 0.75
C GLN A 18 15.23 -22.37 0.90
N ILE A 19 15.80 -21.40 0.18
CA ILE A 19 15.26 -20.05 0.01
C ILE A 19 14.78 -19.93 -1.43
N ASN A 20 13.51 -19.59 -1.62
CA ASN A 20 12.94 -19.42 -2.95
C ASN A 20 13.48 -18.17 -3.65
N ALA A 21 13.38 -18.10 -4.98
CA ALA A 21 13.90 -16.98 -5.78
C ALA A 21 13.31 -15.62 -5.39
N TYR A 22 12.06 -15.60 -4.97
CA TYR A 22 11.34 -14.41 -4.54
C TYR A 22 11.51 -14.06 -3.06
N GLN A 23 12.34 -14.82 -2.32
CA GLN A 23 12.59 -14.63 -0.89
C GLN A 23 14.05 -14.25 -0.63
N ARG A 24 14.26 -13.53 0.47
CA ARG A 24 15.59 -13.31 1.07
C ARG A 24 15.60 -13.90 2.48
N GLY A 25 16.69 -14.56 2.81
CA GLY A 25 16.90 -15.09 4.15
C GLY A 25 17.68 -14.08 5.00
N VAL A 26 17.09 -13.66 6.11
CA VAL A 26 17.80 -12.89 7.15
C VAL A 26 18.32 -13.88 8.17
N MET A 27 19.65 -13.95 8.31
CA MET A 27 20.30 -14.94 9.17
C MET A 27 20.72 -14.32 10.49
N PHE A 28 20.40 -15.02 11.56
CA PHE A 28 20.84 -14.71 12.92
C PHE A 28 21.68 -15.85 13.45
N THR A 29 22.83 -15.54 14.05
CA THR A 29 23.69 -16.50 14.73
C THR A 29 23.74 -16.13 16.20
N MET A 30 23.29 -17.02 17.07
CA MET A 30 23.20 -16.79 18.53
C MET A 30 22.49 -15.46 18.87
N GLY A 31 21.41 -15.13 18.14
CA GLY A 31 20.63 -13.90 18.32
C GLY A 31 21.23 -12.64 17.66
N ARG A 32 22.44 -12.71 17.10
CA ARG A 32 23.05 -11.58 16.38
C ARG A 32 22.77 -11.65 14.89
N PHE A 33 22.43 -10.55 14.27
CA PHE A 33 22.31 -10.43 12.82
C PHE A 33 23.68 -10.69 12.16
N THR A 34 23.73 -11.69 11.27
CA THR A 34 24.96 -12.09 10.59
C THR A 34 24.97 -11.67 9.13
N GLY A 35 23.81 -11.44 8.53
CA GLY A 35 23.71 -10.96 7.15
C GLY A 35 22.53 -11.55 6.39
N MET A 36 22.38 -11.07 5.14
CA MET A 36 21.37 -11.57 4.21
C MET A 36 21.90 -12.73 3.38
N LYS A 37 21.04 -13.69 3.10
CA LYS A 37 21.33 -14.84 2.22
C LYS A 37 20.48 -14.78 0.97
N ASN A 38 21.14 -14.91 -0.18
CA ASN A 38 20.50 -14.99 -1.49
C ASN A 38 19.76 -16.31 -1.66
N PRO A 39 18.79 -16.39 -2.61
CA PRO A 39 18.08 -17.61 -2.94
C PRO A 39 18.98 -18.80 -3.23
N GLY A 40 18.47 -19.99 -2.96
CA GLY A 40 19.16 -21.27 -3.14
C GLY A 40 19.20 -22.12 -1.88
N TRP A 41 19.94 -23.22 -1.96
CA TRP A 41 20.18 -24.10 -0.83
C TRP A 41 21.20 -23.49 0.13
N ARG A 42 20.84 -23.45 1.40
CA ARG A 42 21.72 -22.91 2.47
C ARG A 42 21.76 -23.88 3.65
N ILE A 43 22.93 -23.98 4.22
CA ILE A 43 23.14 -24.74 5.46
C ILE A 43 22.89 -23.79 6.62
N VAL A 44 21.97 -24.17 7.48
CA VAL A 44 21.61 -23.43 8.71
C VAL A 44 21.66 -24.44 9.86
N VAL A 45 22.50 -24.19 10.84
CA VAL A 45 22.62 -25.07 12.02
C VAL A 45 21.51 -24.71 13.02
N PRO A 46 20.48 -25.56 13.21
CA PRO A 46 19.23 -25.17 13.91
C PRO A 46 19.44 -24.71 15.35
N VAL A 47 20.48 -25.16 16.03
CA VAL A 47 20.75 -24.84 17.45
C VAL A 47 21.40 -23.46 17.59
N PHE A 48 22.28 -23.08 16.64
CA PHE A 48 23.07 -21.86 16.72
C PHE A 48 22.61 -20.76 15.78
N GLN A 49 21.87 -21.14 14.74
CA GLN A 49 21.44 -20.21 13.69
C GLN A 49 19.93 -20.27 13.48
N SER A 50 19.33 -19.11 13.38
CA SER A 50 17.95 -18.96 12.92
C SER A 50 17.91 -18.14 11.63
N MET A 51 16.97 -18.47 10.76
CA MET A 51 16.78 -17.78 9.49
C MET A 51 15.31 -17.43 9.31
N THR A 52 15.05 -16.12 9.17
CA THR A 52 13.74 -15.59 8.84
C THR A 52 13.68 -15.30 7.33
N LYS A 53 12.67 -15.83 6.65
CA LYS A 53 12.46 -15.61 5.21
C LYS A 53 11.53 -14.43 5.00
N VAL A 54 11.94 -13.49 4.18
CA VAL A 54 11.15 -12.30 3.80
C VAL A 54 10.80 -12.40 2.32
N ASP A 55 9.54 -12.23 1.99
CA ASP A 55 9.04 -12.21 0.61
C ASP A 55 9.24 -10.80 0.04
N MET A 56 9.91 -10.72 -1.11
CA MET A 56 10.29 -9.46 -1.79
C MET A 56 9.29 -9.03 -2.87
N ARG A 57 8.22 -9.80 -3.08
CA ARG A 57 7.20 -9.50 -4.09
C ARG A 57 6.33 -8.34 -3.64
N ILE A 58 5.69 -7.71 -4.60
CA ILE A 58 4.67 -6.70 -4.34
C ILE A 58 3.50 -7.36 -3.61
N LYS A 59 3.08 -6.73 -2.52
CA LYS A 59 1.93 -7.12 -1.71
C LYS A 59 0.96 -5.97 -1.63
N ALA A 60 -0.33 -6.29 -1.53
CA ALA A 60 -1.38 -5.33 -1.29
C ALA A 60 -1.77 -5.35 0.20
N VAL A 61 -1.91 -4.16 0.78
CA VAL A 61 -2.51 -3.94 2.09
C VAL A 61 -3.80 -3.16 1.89
N ASP A 62 -4.87 -3.72 2.39
CA ASP A 62 -6.15 -3.03 2.44
C ASP A 62 -6.15 -2.07 3.66
N VAL A 63 -6.42 -0.81 3.39
CA VAL A 63 -6.56 0.24 4.41
C VAL A 63 -8.05 0.41 4.68
N PRO A 64 -8.54 0.02 5.86
CA PRO A 64 -9.96 0.11 6.18
C PRO A 64 -10.45 1.56 6.14
N GLU A 65 -11.75 1.70 5.96
CA GLU A 65 -12.41 3.00 5.90
C GLU A 65 -12.04 3.89 7.09
N GLN A 66 -11.55 5.08 6.77
CA GLN A 66 -11.23 6.13 7.74
C GLN A 66 -12.22 7.27 7.59
N LYS A 67 -12.90 7.58 8.68
CA LYS A 67 -13.73 8.79 8.76
C LYS A 67 -12.83 10.00 8.98
N ALA A 68 -12.94 10.97 8.10
CA ALA A 68 -12.23 12.25 8.19
C ALA A 68 -13.19 13.40 7.87
N ILE A 69 -12.83 14.60 8.32
CA ILE A 69 -13.57 15.82 7.99
C ILE A 69 -12.68 16.59 7.02
N THR A 70 -13.21 16.91 5.85
CA THR A 70 -12.52 17.73 4.84
C THR A 70 -12.38 19.17 5.29
N LYS A 71 -11.58 19.97 4.56
CA LYS A 71 -11.35 21.38 4.84
C LYS A 71 -12.64 22.22 4.81
N ASP A 72 -13.60 21.82 3.99
CA ASP A 72 -14.94 22.41 3.87
C ASP A 72 -15.97 21.86 4.89
N ASN A 73 -15.45 21.20 5.94
CA ASN A 73 -16.22 20.70 7.08
C ASN A 73 -17.23 19.57 6.73
N ILE A 74 -16.94 18.78 5.71
CA ILE A 74 -17.78 17.65 5.30
C ILE A 74 -17.17 16.35 5.84
N SER A 75 -17.97 15.53 6.50
CA SER A 75 -17.54 14.20 6.96
C SER A 75 -17.53 13.22 5.79
N VAL A 76 -16.38 12.59 5.54
CA VAL A 76 -16.21 11.59 4.48
C VAL A 76 -15.58 10.32 5.04
N GLY A 77 -15.97 9.16 4.49
CA GLY A 77 -15.31 7.88 4.71
C GLY A 77 -14.44 7.57 3.51
N VAL A 78 -13.14 7.33 3.73
CA VAL A 78 -12.20 7.02 2.64
C VAL A 78 -11.49 5.72 2.96
N ASN A 79 -11.43 4.81 1.99
CA ASN A 79 -10.66 3.59 2.03
C ASN A 79 -9.66 3.53 0.87
N ALA A 80 -8.58 2.77 1.03
CA ALA A 80 -7.52 2.67 0.06
C ALA A 80 -6.88 1.29 0.04
N VAL A 81 -6.15 0.99 -1.04
CA VAL A 81 -5.22 -0.13 -1.13
C VAL A 81 -3.82 0.41 -1.37
N ILE A 82 -2.86 -0.12 -0.65
CA ILE A 82 -1.45 0.20 -0.80
C ILE A 82 -0.72 -1.00 -1.36
N PHE A 83 -0.03 -0.79 -2.47
CA PHE A 83 0.88 -1.76 -3.07
C PHE A 83 2.30 -1.43 -2.62
N TYR A 84 2.92 -2.36 -1.91
CA TYR A 84 4.26 -2.19 -1.38
C TYR A 84 5.09 -3.46 -1.59
N ARG A 85 6.40 -3.32 -1.53
CA ARG A 85 7.36 -4.41 -1.50
C ARG A 85 8.45 -4.15 -0.48
N VAL A 86 9.07 -5.22 -0.01
CA VAL A 86 10.27 -5.09 0.82
C VAL A 86 11.46 -4.85 -0.10
N SER A 87 12.16 -3.74 0.07
CA SER A 87 13.40 -3.40 -0.64
C SER A 87 14.63 -3.93 0.08
N ASP A 88 14.63 -3.87 1.42
CA ASP A 88 15.68 -4.38 2.28
C ASP A 88 15.12 -5.29 3.37
N ALA A 89 15.36 -6.60 3.21
CA ALA A 89 14.85 -7.61 4.13
C ALA A 89 15.46 -7.51 5.53
N SER A 90 16.70 -6.99 5.67
CA SER A 90 17.34 -6.83 6.96
C SER A 90 16.67 -5.72 7.77
N LYS A 91 16.45 -4.56 7.17
CA LYS A 91 15.76 -3.45 7.82
C LYS A 91 14.33 -3.83 8.19
N ALA A 92 13.60 -4.51 7.28
CA ALA A 92 12.22 -4.92 7.51
C ALA A 92 12.04 -5.86 8.72
N ILE A 93 13.06 -6.59 9.10
CA ILE A 93 13.02 -7.50 10.27
C ILE A 93 13.63 -6.87 11.52
N LEU A 94 14.63 -6.00 11.36
CA LEU A 94 15.36 -5.43 12.50
C LEU A 94 14.68 -4.16 13.03
N GLU A 95 14.11 -3.34 12.17
CA GLU A 95 13.58 -2.03 12.54
C GLU A 95 12.09 -2.09 12.90
N VAL A 96 11.35 -3.08 12.40
CA VAL A 96 9.89 -3.16 12.60
C VAL A 96 9.47 -4.59 12.92
N GLU A 97 8.71 -4.80 13.97
CA GLU A 97 8.19 -6.11 14.36
C GLU A 97 7.24 -6.68 13.29
N ASN A 98 6.31 -5.85 12.83
CA ASN A 98 5.33 -6.22 11.81
C ASN A 98 5.14 -5.06 10.82
N PHE A 99 5.91 -5.10 9.74
CA PHE A 99 5.87 -4.05 8.71
C PHE A 99 4.51 -3.98 7.99
N TYR A 100 3.78 -5.08 7.85
CA TYR A 100 2.43 -5.08 7.28
C TYR A 100 1.48 -4.21 8.11
N TYR A 101 1.45 -4.44 9.42
CA TYR A 101 0.62 -3.67 10.34
C TYR A 101 1.07 -2.20 10.43
N ALA A 102 2.38 -1.98 10.53
CA ALA A 102 2.95 -0.65 10.62
C ALA A 102 2.63 0.21 9.38
N VAL A 103 2.77 -0.35 8.17
CA VAL A 103 2.40 0.33 6.91
C VAL A 103 0.91 0.65 6.89
N SER A 104 0.04 -0.28 7.30
CA SER A 104 -1.40 -0.04 7.35
C SER A 104 -1.76 1.11 8.30
N GLN A 105 -1.20 1.15 9.51
CA GLN A 105 -1.46 2.21 10.50
C GLN A 105 -0.93 3.57 10.04
N LEU A 106 0.27 3.59 9.46
CA LEU A 106 0.85 4.81 8.90
C LEU A 106 -0.03 5.37 7.76
N ALA A 107 -0.48 4.49 6.88
CA ALA A 107 -1.36 4.86 5.78
C ALA A 107 -2.69 5.44 6.25
N GLN A 108 -3.32 4.82 7.24
CA GLN A 108 -4.57 5.32 7.84
C GLN A 108 -4.40 6.73 8.37
N THR A 109 -3.32 6.97 9.10
CA THR A 109 -3.03 8.29 9.69
C THR A 109 -2.71 9.32 8.62
N THR A 110 -1.87 8.96 7.64
CA THR A 110 -1.49 9.85 6.53
C THR A 110 -2.71 10.20 5.68
N MET A 111 -3.54 9.21 5.35
CA MET A 111 -4.77 9.42 4.59
C MET A 111 -5.73 10.37 5.30
N ARG A 112 -5.94 10.18 6.61
CA ARG A 112 -6.78 11.08 7.42
C ARG A 112 -6.26 12.53 7.39
N ASN A 113 -4.95 12.71 7.53
CA ASN A 113 -4.32 14.03 7.52
C ASN A 113 -4.46 14.72 6.15
N ILE A 114 -4.25 13.98 5.06
CA ILE A 114 -4.37 14.53 3.70
C ILE A 114 -5.82 14.89 3.39
N VAL A 115 -6.76 13.99 3.69
CA VAL A 115 -8.20 14.23 3.48
C VAL A 115 -8.68 15.43 4.29
N GLY A 116 -8.19 15.63 5.53
CA GLY A 116 -8.50 16.79 6.35
C GLY A 116 -7.92 18.11 5.82
N GLY A 117 -6.94 18.06 4.92
CA GLY A 117 -6.31 19.24 4.32
C GLY A 117 -6.84 19.65 2.95
N VAL A 118 -7.74 18.88 2.34
CA VAL A 118 -8.30 19.11 0.99
C VAL A 118 -9.79 19.35 1.05
N GLU A 119 -10.34 19.98 0.02
CA GLU A 119 -11.78 20.18 -0.16
C GLU A 119 -12.42 18.95 -0.80
N LEU A 120 -13.71 18.73 -0.60
CA LEU A 120 -14.42 17.58 -1.14
C LEU A 120 -14.35 17.53 -2.68
N ASP A 121 -14.47 18.67 -3.35
CA ASP A 121 -14.37 18.73 -4.81
C ASP A 121 -12.99 18.31 -5.31
N GLU A 122 -11.91 18.72 -4.63
CA GLU A 122 -10.55 18.27 -4.94
C GLU A 122 -10.39 16.76 -4.71
N LEU A 123 -10.97 16.22 -3.63
CA LEU A 123 -10.93 14.80 -3.31
C LEU A 123 -11.66 13.95 -4.36
N LEU A 124 -12.73 14.44 -4.95
CA LEU A 124 -13.51 13.75 -5.96
C LEU A 124 -12.92 13.89 -7.38
N SER A 125 -12.43 15.10 -7.73
CA SER A 125 -11.96 15.43 -9.08
C SER A 125 -10.48 15.09 -9.30
N GLN A 126 -9.61 15.13 -8.26
CA GLN A 126 -8.16 14.95 -8.37
C GLN A 126 -7.65 13.75 -7.56
N ARG A 127 -8.37 12.63 -7.61
CA ARG A 127 -8.05 11.39 -6.87
C ARG A 127 -6.60 10.93 -7.07
N GLU A 128 -6.10 10.97 -8.31
CA GLU A 128 -4.75 10.54 -8.64
C GLU A 128 -3.68 11.39 -7.95
N LYS A 129 -3.86 12.70 -7.92
CA LYS A 129 -2.95 13.62 -7.26
C LYS A 129 -2.90 13.39 -5.75
N ILE A 130 -4.06 13.11 -5.15
CA ILE A 130 -4.16 12.79 -3.72
C ILE A 130 -3.51 11.45 -3.43
N SER A 131 -3.76 10.41 -4.24
CA SER A 131 -3.12 9.11 -4.15
C SER A 131 -1.59 9.21 -4.23
N GLN A 132 -1.07 10.01 -5.17
CA GLN A 132 0.37 10.28 -5.30
C GLN A 132 0.95 10.95 -4.04
N LYS A 133 0.24 11.95 -3.50
CA LYS A 133 0.67 12.63 -2.28
C LYS A 133 0.70 11.70 -1.07
N ILE A 134 -0.32 10.82 -0.95
CA ILE A 134 -0.33 9.78 0.10
C ILE A 134 0.86 8.84 -0.11
N ARG A 135 1.08 8.35 -1.34
CA ARG A 135 2.19 7.47 -1.69
C ARG A 135 3.54 8.06 -1.28
N GLU A 136 3.80 9.31 -1.65
CA GLU A 136 5.06 10.00 -1.34
C GLU A 136 5.32 10.09 0.17
N LEU A 137 4.31 10.49 0.95
CA LEU A 137 4.46 10.63 2.39
C LEU A 137 4.64 9.27 3.09
N VAL A 138 3.92 8.24 2.64
CA VAL A 138 4.04 6.89 3.20
C VAL A 138 5.38 6.28 2.79
N ASP A 139 5.84 6.43 1.53
CA ASP A 139 7.12 5.92 1.03
C ASP A 139 8.30 6.52 1.82
N ILE A 140 8.32 7.84 2.01
CA ILE A 140 9.36 8.51 2.82
C ILE A 140 9.39 7.96 4.25
N ALA A 141 8.24 7.74 4.86
CA ALA A 141 8.16 7.27 6.24
C ALA A 141 8.48 5.77 6.39
N THR A 142 8.30 4.97 5.34
CA THR A 142 8.59 3.52 5.34
C THR A 142 9.99 3.17 4.83
N ASP A 143 10.69 4.10 4.18
CA ASP A 143 12.06 3.89 3.67
C ASP A 143 13.07 3.45 4.76
N PRO A 144 13.08 4.02 5.99
CA PRO A 144 13.91 3.53 7.08
C PRO A 144 13.66 2.07 7.44
N TRP A 145 12.44 1.57 7.24
CA TRP A 145 12.05 0.18 7.49
C TRP A 145 12.41 -0.77 6.36
N GLY A 146 13.01 -0.27 5.28
CA GLY A 146 13.33 -1.06 4.10
C GLY A 146 12.09 -1.55 3.33
N VAL A 147 11.00 -0.81 3.44
CA VAL A 147 9.75 -1.05 2.71
C VAL A 147 9.54 0.08 1.71
N LYS A 148 9.26 -0.27 0.46
CA LYS A 148 8.99 0.68 -0.62
C LYS A 148 7.54 0.61 -1.04
N VAL A 149 6.89 1.76 -1.11
CA VAL A 149 5.51 1.89 -1.59
C VAL A 149 5.53 2.14 -3.10
N ASP A 150 5.02 1.18 -3.86
CA ASP A 150 4.97 1.28 -5.33
C ASP A 150 3.77 2.11 -5.78
N ASN A 151 2.59 1.87 -5.21
CA ASN A 151 1.36 2.60 -5.56
C ASN A 151 0.39 2.68 -4.39
N VAL A 152 -0.47 3.70 -4.41
CA VAL A 152 -1.61 3.86 -3.50
C VAL A 152 -2.84 4.16 -4.35
N GLU A 153 -3.91 3.41 -4.14
CA GLU A 153 -5.17 3.59 -4.85
C GLU A 153 -6.31 3.84 -3.85
N LEU A 154 -6.99 4.96 -4.00
CA LEU A 154 -8.23 5.24 -3.28
C LEU A 154 -9.35 4.40 -3.91
N LYS A 155 -10.03 3.58 -3.10
CA LYS A 155 -11.14 2.74 -3.54
C LYS A 155 -12.41 3.56 -3.63
N ASP A 156 -13.03 3.81 -2.49
CA ASP A 156 -14.32 4.46 -2.38
C ASP A 156 -14.23 5.68 -1.47
N ILE A 157 -15.07 6.67 -1.76
CA ILE A 157 -15.28 7.84 -0.92
C ILE A 157 -16.75 7.82 -0.54
N ALA A 158 -17.02 7.39 0.70
CA ALA A 158 -18.36 7.35 1.25
C ALA A 158 -18.75 8.74 1.76
N LEU A 159 -19.86 9.24 1.29
CA LEU A 159 -20.43 10.52 1.68
C LEU A 159 -21.67 10.29 2.57
N PRO A 160 -22.04 11.26 3.44
CA PRO A 160 -23.32 11.24 4.10
C PRO A 160 -24.47 11.23 3.10
N ALA A 161 -25.54 10.45 3.36
CA ALA A 161 -26.66 10.26 2.44
C ALA A 161 -27.33 11.58 1.99
N ASP A 162 -27.34 12.59 2.85
CA ASP A 162 -27.88 13.91 2.52
C ASP A 162 -27.03 14.65 1.50
N MET A 163 -25.70 14.50 1.60
CA MET A 163 -24.73 15.10 0.66
C MET A 163 -24.74 14.37 -0.70
N GLU A 164 -24.86 13.06 -0.72
CA GLU A 164 -25.01 12.32 -1.98
C GLU A 164 -26.17 12.85 -2.83
N ARG A 165 -27.32 13.13 -2.20
CA ARG A 165 -28.49 13.69 -2.87
C ARG A 165 -28.25 15.11 -3.40
N VAL A 166 -27.53 15.95 -2.64
CA VAL A 166 -27.20 17.32 -3.06
C VAL A 166 -26.27 17.29 -4.26
N ILE A 167 -25.18 16.49 -4.20
CA ILE A 167 -24.20 16.35 -5.28
C ILE A 167 -24.85 15.75 -6.53
N ALA A 168 -25.72 14.74 -6.38
CA ALA A 168 -26.44 14.17 -7.51
C ALA A 168 -27.30 15.22 -8.24
N LYS A 169 -28.06 16.03 -7.50
CA LYS A 169 -28.85 17.13 -8.07
C LYS A 169 -27.98 18.21 -8.72
N GLN A 170 -26.87 18.54 -8.12
CA GLN A 170 -25.93 19.52 -8.69
C GLN A 170 -25.31 19.01 -9.99
N ALA A 171 -24.88 17.73 -10.02
CA ALA A 171 -24.34 17.08 -11.21
C ALA A 171 -25.39 16.99 -12.34
N GLU A 172 -26.66 16.74 -12.01
CA GLU A 172 -27.76 16.72 -12.97
C GLU A 172 -27.99 18.11 -13.57
N ALA A 173 -28.09 19.14 -12.74
CA ALA A 173 -28.24 20.53 -13.17
C ALA A 173 -27.06 21.03 -14.03
N GLU A 174 -25.84 20.61 -13.71
CA GLU A 174 -24.66 20.97 -14.49
C GLU A 174 -24.62 20.26 -15.84
N ARG A 175 -25.04 18.99 -15.91
CA ARG A 175 -25.20 18.25 -17.18
C ARG A 175 -26.26 18.91 -18.07
N GLU A 176 -27.39 19.30 -17.50
CA GLU A 176 -28.48 19.98 -18.20
C GLU A 176 -27.99 21.33 -18.75
N LYS A 177 -27.30 22.12 -17.93
CA LYS A 177 -26.68 23.37 -18.37
C LYS A 177 -25.69 23.18 -19.53
N ARG A 178 -24.81 22.16 -19.45
CA ARG A 178 -23.87 21.83 -20.55
C ARG A 178 -24.60 21.39 -21.82
N ALA A 179 -25.66 20.60 -21.69
CA ALA A 179 -26.46 20.15 -22.82
C ALA A 179 -27.14 21.35 -23.52
N ILE A 180 -27.70 22.31 -22.77
CA ILE A 180 -28.29 23.54 -23.32
C ILE A 180 -27.25 24.38 -24.04
N ILE A 181 -26.07 24.58 -23.44
CA ILE A 181 -24.98 25.33 -24.06
C ILE A 181 -24.49 24.66 -25.35
N SER A 182 -24.34 23.34 -25.36
CA SER A 182 -23.90 22.62 -26.54
C SER A 182 -24.94 22.66 -27.66
N ALA A 183 -26.25 22.58 -27.32
CA ALA A 183 -27.34 22.72 -28.29
C ALA A 183 -27.40 24.16 -28.88
N ALA A 184 -27.23 25.17 -28.03
CA ALA A 184 -27.17 26.56 -28.48
C ALA A 184 -25.98 26.85 -29.42
N LEU A 185 -24.79 26.31 -29.10
CA LEU A 185 -23.63 26.43 -29.98
C LEU A 185 -23.82 25.70 -31.32
N ALA A 186 -24.49 24.54 -31.33
CA ALA A 186 -24.76 23.79 -32.54
C ALA A 186 -25.73 24.56 -33.45
N ILE A 187 -26.78 25.20 -32.89
CA ILE A 187 -27.70 26.04 -33.65
C ILE A 187 -26.97 27.26 -34.23
N PHE A 188 -26.15 27.93 -33.44
CA PHE A 188 -25.38 29.10 -33.87
C PHE A 188 -24.38 28.76 -34.99
N SER A 189 -23.73 27.59 -34.90
CA SER A 189 -22.81 27.13 -35.95
C SER A 189 -23.53 26.77 -37.24
N ALA A 190 -24.77 26.26 -37.17
CA ALA A 190 -25.56 25.94 -38.33
C ALA A 190 -26.06 27.22 -39.06
N GLU A 191 -26.40 28.28 -38.33
CA GLU A 191 -26.78 29.57 -38.93
C GLU A 191 -25.65 30.30 -39.60
N MET A 192 -24.39 30.14 -39.12
CA MET A 192 -23.23 30.78 -39.77
C MET A 192 -22.76 30.08 -41.05
N THR A 193 -23.21 28.86 -41.33
CA THR A 193 -22.86 28.08 -42.53
C THR A 193 -23.93 28.10 -43.61
N SER A 194 -25.07 28.75 -43.38
CA SER A 194 -26.16 28.99 -44.36
C SER A 194 -26.05 30.38 -44.97
#